data_3240a026684e2878b33e7262b937c7f6
#
_entry.id   3240a026684e2878b33e7262b937c7f6
#
_cell.length_a   1.000
_cell.length_b   1.000
_cell.length_c   1.000
_cell.angle_alpha   90.00
_cell.angle_beta   90.00
_cell.angle_gamma   90.00
#
_symmetry.space_group_name_H-M   'P 1'
#
loop_
_entity.id
_entity.type
_entity.pdbx_description
1 polymer ?
#
loop_
_entity_poly.entity_id
_entity_poly.type
_entity_poly.pdbx_seq_one_letter_code
_entity_poly.pdbx_strand_id
1 'polypeptide(L)'
;MNYYNDIDKKLANLLNLETNFDVIRREIGKEVKVVLYFLSSLADSERVNELNVSLMLSDSDKYLREQLSSGSIEEQGDVYKVFLAISSGMSVILNGDKIYVVETRSYPSRGIGEPDTEKTIRGSKDGFNENIIINVGLIRRRIRSENFRCEIFKVGDNSHTDVVVAYLDNKVNRKSLEKIIEKIKNTKIDGLVMSDRALEEKMFKQNFNPFPLVRYSERPDVVAAHLLKGHIAIVVDTSSSVIITPTTLFEHTKHIEEYRQVPSVGTFIRLLRYFAILISVFLVPLWMLTLNNDSFTSNIFVKLSNESPIPVLVQIIIVELTIELLRIATIHTPNHLSSAMGLIATLILGQMAVEIGLFQSEILLYSAISSIGGFATPSYELSLANKLVKLSFILVVGLFGASGFIIGFTLLVILLGAIKTYGMPYLYPLMPFNYKEFLKVIFRPTIN
;
A
#
# COMPACT_ATOMS: atom_id res chain seq x y z
N MET A 1 -22.31 -11.41 41.21
CA MET A 1 -22.39 -12.30 40.00
C MET A 1 -22.88 -11.58 38.75
N ASN A 2 -23.79 -10.60 38.82
CA ASN A 2 -24.28 -9.86 37.64
C ASN A 2 -23.28 -8.84 37.04
N TYR A 3 -22.50 -8.14 37.88
CA TYR A 3 -21.57 -7.07 37.42
C TYR A 3 -20.40 -7.62 36.57
N TYR A 4 -19.82 -8.73 37.00
CA TYR A 4 -18.75 -9.43 36.27
C TYR A 4 -19.18 -9.85 34.85
N ASN A 5 -20.35 -10.48 34.75
CA ASN A 5 -20.89 -10.90 33.44
C ASN A 5 -21.23 -9.70 32.54
N ASP A 6 -21.55 -8.56 33.12
CA ASP A 6 -21.88 -7.33 32.36
C ASP A 6 -20.60 -6.69 31.78
N ILE A 7 -19.50 -6.63 32.57
CA ILE A 7 -18.20 -6.14 32.11
C ILE A 7 -17.62 -7.07 31.05
N ASP A 8 -17.63 -8.36 31.29
CA ASP A 8 -17.13 -9.37 30.34
C ASP A 8 -17.85 -9.26 28.99
N LYS A 9 -19.20 -9.16 29.01
CA LYS A 9 -20.00 -8.95 27.81
C LYS A 9 -19.69 -7.63 27.11
N LYS A 10 -19.53 -6.54 27.86
CA LYS A 10 -19.18 -5.23 27.30
C LYS A 10 -17.81 -5.25 26.63
N LEU A 11 -16.80 -5.85 27.27
CA LEU A 11 -15.47 -6.02 26.70
C LEU A 11 -15.47 -6.94 25.47
N ALA A 12 -16.20 -8.05 25.53
CA ALA A 12 -16.37 -8.95 24.41
C ALA A 12 -16.98 -8.26 23.21
N ASN A 13 -17.96 -7.41 23.43
CA ASN A 13 -18.59 -6.60 22.38
C ASN A 13 -17.65 -5.51 21.84
N LEU A 14 -16.98 -4.76 22.72
CA LEU A 14 -16.01 -3.71 22.32
C LEU A 14 -14.83 -4.29 21.54
N LEU A 15 -14.34 -5.43 21.97
CA LEU A 15 -13.20 -6.12 21.31
C LEU A 15 -13.63 -6.92 20.09
N ASN A 16 -14.94 -7.14 19.90
CA ASN A 16 -15.52 -7.91 18.80
C ASN A 16 -14.88 -9.29 18.66
N LEU A 17 -14.97 -10.08 19.72
CA LEU A 17 -14.36 -11.41 19.82
C LEU A 17 -14.68 -12.32 18.63
N GLU A 18 -15.89 -12.23 18.08
CA GLU A 18 -16.32 -13.08 16.96
C GLU A 18 -15.64 -12.72 15.63
N THR A 19 -15.19 -11.46 15.48
CA THR A 19 -14.62 -10.95 14.23
C THR A 19 -13.12 -10.65 14.30
N ASN A 20 -12.57 -10.47 15.48
CA ASN A 20 -11.15 -10.17 15.66
C ASN A 20 -10.39 -11.44 16.09
N PHE A 21 -9.68 -12.09 15.13
CA PHE A 21 -8.97 -13.35 15.38
C PHE A 21 -7.81 -13.23 16.36
N ASP A 22 -7.23 -12.06 16.52
CA ASP A 22 -6.08 -11.76 17.36
C ASP A 22 -6.45 -11.42 18.82
N VAL A 23 -7.75 -11.25 19.10
CA VAL A 23 -8.26 -11.06 20.46
C VAL A 23 -8.49 -12.43 21.09
N ILE A 24 -7.75 -12.69 22.14
CA ILE A 24 -7.87 -13.97 22.88
C ILE A 24 -8.57 -13.70 24.20
N ARG A 25 -9.64 -14.47 24.47
CA ARG A 25 -10.33 -14.57 25.75
C ARG A 25 -10.18 -15.98 26.29
N ARG A 26 -9.62 -16.13 27.48
CA ARG A 26 -9.48 -17.41 28.15
C ARG A 26 -10.13 -17.39 29.52
N GLU A 27 -10.89 -18.43 29.85
CA GLU A 27 -11.36 -18.69 31.20
C GLU A 27 -10.39 -19.65 31.90
N ILE A 28 -9.91 -19.27 33.08
CA ILE A 28 -8.89 -19.99 33.84
C ILE A 28 -9.44 -20.23 35.24
N GLY A 29 -9.12 -21.39 35.84
CA GLY A 29 -9.50 -21.79 37.18
C GLY A 29 -10.70 -22.75 37.26
N LYS A 30 -10.71 -23.61 38.27
CA LYS A 30 -11.77 -24.62 38.49
C LYS A 30 -12.86 -24.11 39.43
N GLU A 31 -12.51 -23.40 40.50
CA GLU A 31 -13.41 -22.92 41.53
C GLU A 31 -13.69 -21.42 41.40
N VAL A 32 -12.68 -20.62 41.12
CA VAL A 32 -12.82 -19.19 40.85
C VAL A 32 -12.51 -18.98 39.37
N LYS A 33 -13.52 -18.61 38.59
CA LYS A 33 -13.37 -18.32 37.15
C LYS A 33 -12.75 -16.95 36.98
N VAL A 34 -11.52 -16.92 36.52
CA VAL A 34 -10.81 -15.69 36.09
C VAL A 34 -10.82 -15.64 34.58
N VAL A 35 -11.08 -14.48 34.00
CA VAL A 35 -11.02 -14.30 32.54
C VAL A 35 -9.81 -13.46 32.20
N LEU A 36 -9.00 -13.98 31.31
CA LEU A 36 -7.82 -13.31 30.74
C LEU A 36 -8.11 -12.85 29.32
N TYR A 37 -7.91 -11.55 29.08
CA TYR A 37 -7.97 -10.92 27.76
C TYR A 37 -6.59 -10.46 27.32
N PHE A 38 -6.20 -10.75 26.10
CA PHE A 38 -4.98 -10.21 25.49
C PHE A 38 -5.08 -10.20 23.96
N LEU A 39 -4.18 -9.44 23.30
CA LEU A 39 -4.00 -9.47 21.85
C LEU A 39 -2.77 -10.30 21.49
N SER A 40 -2.95 -11.42 20.79
CA SER A 40 -1.84 -12.29 20.34
C SER A 40 -0.85 -11.57 19.41
N SER A 41 -1.31 -10.54 18.71
CA SER A 41 -0.49 -9.72 17.79
C SER A 41 0.41 -8.70 18.50
N LEU A 42 0.18 -8.40 19.79
CA LEU A 42 0.87 -7.33 20.54
C LEU A 42 1.39 -7.76 21.91
N ALA A 43 1.01 -8.93 22.40
CA ALA A 43 1.41 -9.43 23.70
C ALA A 43 2.59 -10.41 23.56
N ASP A 44 3.48 -10.40 24.56
CA ASP A 44 4.58 -11.34 24.68
C ASP A 44 4.04 -12.73 25.07
N SER A 45 4.29 -13.72 24.23
CA SER A 45 3.78 -15.08 24.42
C SER A 45 4.36 -15.76 25.68
N GLU A 46 5.61 -15.49 26.06
CA GLU A 46 6.24 -16.05 27.25
C GLU A 46 5.60 -15.46 28.50
N ARG A 47 5.46 -14.14 28.58
CA ARG A 47 4.80 -13.46 29.69
C ARG A 47 3.33 -13.85 29.84
N VAL A 48 2.61 -14.00 28.74
CA VAL A 48 1.22 -14.48 28.76
C VAL A 48 1.14 -15.92 29.28
N ASN A 49 2.09 -16.79 28.92
CA ASN A 49 2.14 -18.15 29.46
C ASN A 49 2.49 -18.17 30.97
N GLU A 50 3.41 -17.35 31.42
CA GLU A 50 3.71 -17.16 32.85
C GLU A 50 2.46 -16.68 33.61
N LEU A 51 1.71 -15.73 33.07
CA LEU A 51 0.42 -15.28 33.62
C LEU A 51 -0.59 -16.44 33.69
N ASN A 52 -0.73 -17.24 32.64
CA ASN A 52 -1.64 -18.39 32.63
C ASN A 52 -1.28 -19.40 33.73
N VAL A 53 -0.01 -19.72 33.88
CA VAL A 53 0.47 -20.66 34.91
C VAL A 53 0.23 -20.08 36.31
N SER A 54 0.55 -18.81 36.52
CA SER A 54 0.33 -18.12 37.78
C SER A 54 -1.15 -18.08 38.19
N LEU A 55 -2.04 -17.84 37.22
CA LEU A 55 -3.49 -17.84 37.41
C LEU A 55 -4.05 -19.23 37.72
N MET A 56 -3.48 -20.30 37.12
CA MET A 56 -3.87 -21.68 37.40
C MET A 56 -3.46 -22.15 38.80
N LEU A 57 -2.35 -21.61 39.32
CA LEU A 57 -1.81 -21.95 40.64
C LEU A 57 -2.35 -21.07 41.74
N SER A 58 -3.07 -20.01 41.43
CA SER A 58 -3.55 -19.01 42.40
C SER A 58 -4.90 -19.39 42.99
N ASP A 59 -4.93 -19.66 44.31
CA ASP A 59 -6.17 -19.94 45.04
C ASP A 59 -6.81 -18.70 45.67
N SER A 60 -6.15 -17.53 45.64
CA SER A 60 -6.66 -16.30 46.26
C SER A 60 -6.17 -15.01 45.61
N ASP A 61 -6.98 -13.94 45.77
CA ASP A 61 -6.73 -12.58 45.28
C ASP A 61 -5.43 -11.94 45.82
N LYS A 62 -5.03 -12.32 47.06
CA LYS A 62 -3.79 -11.88 47.70
C LYS A 62 -2.55 -12.45 47.02
N TYR A 63 -2.62 -13.70 46.64
CA TYR A 63 -1.54 -14.42 45.95
C TYR A 63 -1.32 -13.90 44.53
N LEU A 64 -2.39 -13.57 43.87
CA LEU A 64 -2.37 -12.88 42.55
C LEU A 64 -1.56 -11.59 42.61
N ARG A 65 -1.79 -10.74 43.63
CA ARG A 65 -1.06 -9.46 43.79
C ARG A 65 0.42 -9.66 44.10
N GLU A 66 0.77 -10.65 44.89
CA GLU A 66 2.15 -10.95 45.31
C GLU A 66 2.96 -11.56 44.16
N GLN A 67 2.39 -12.46 43.39
CA GLN A 67 3.07 -13.09 42.22
C GLN A 67 3.16 -12.17 41.00
N LEU A 68 2.16 -11.33 40.76
CA LEU A 68 2.14 -10.37 39.66
C LEU A 68 2.96 -9.12 39.97
N SER A 69 3.48 -8.96 41.18
CA SER A 69 4.22 -7.76 41.65
C SER A 69 5.55 -7.50 40.93
N SER A 70 6.00 -8.39 40.08
CA SER A 70 7.19 -8.17 39.21
C SER A 70 6.93 -7.32 37.98
N GLY A 71 5.69 -6.97 37.69
CA GLY A 71 5.27 -6.07 36.59
C GLY A 71 4.35 -4.96 37.06
N SER A 72 4.20 -3.88 36.32
CA SER A 72 3.25 -2.83 36.64
C SER A 72 1.81 -3.36 36.50
N ILE A 73 1.13 -3.48 37.63
CA ILE A 73 -0.28 -3.87 37.71
C ILE A 73 -1.08 -2.65 38.14
N GLU A 74 -2.06 -2.31 37.34
CA GLU A 74 -3.02 -1.27 37.70
C GLU A 74 -4.42 -1.84 37.87
N GLU A 75 -5.09 -1.53 38.97
CA GLU A 75 -6.51 -1.81 39.14
C GLU A 75 -7.31 -0.75 38.40
N GLN A 76 -8.17 -1.15 37.47
CA GLN A 76 -8.88 -0.23 36.59
C GLN A 76 -10.39 -0.49 36.64
N GLY A 77 -11.20 0.58 36.90
CA GLY A 77 -12.66 0.47 36.97
C GLY A 77 -13.39 0.90 35.69
N ASP A 78 -12.71 1.59 34.79
CA ASP A 78 -13.31 2.09 33.55
C ASP A 78 -13.14 1.12 32.40
N VAL A 79 -14.24 0.57 31.91
CA VAL A 79 -14.27 -0.40 30.82
C VAL A 79 -13.60 0.12 29.54
N TYR A 80 -13.72 1.42 29.24
CA TYR A 80 -13.08 2.00 28.07
C TYR A 80 -11.56 2.09 28.21
N LYS A 81 -11.05 2.40 29.40
CA LYS A 81 -9.61 2.37 29.68
C LYS A 81 -9.05 0.95 29.61
N VAL A 82 -9.84 -0.02 30.10
CA VAL A 82 -9.50 -1.46 29.99
C VAL A 82 -9.42 -1.88 28.51
N PHE A 83 -10.39 -1.49 27.70
CA PHE A 83 -10.36 -1.68 26.25
C PHE A 83 -9.10 -1.08 25.61
N LEU A 84 -8.74 0.16 25.96
CA LEU A 84 -7.54 0.82 25.44
C LEU A 84 -6.25 0.09 25.87
N ALA A 85 -6.21 -0.43 27.09
CA ALA A 85 -5.08 -1.21 27.60
C ALA A 85 -4.89 -2.50 26.78
N ILE A 86 -5.95 -3.27 26.56
CA ILE A 86 -5.92 -4.48 25.72
C ILE A 86 -5.51 -4.10 24.29
N SER A 87 -6.13 -3.06 23.72
CA SER A 87 -5.83 -2.58 22.37
C SER A 87 -4.40 -2.05 22.22
N SER A 88 -3.75 -1.74 23.35
CA SER A 88 -2.33 -1.38 23.41
C SER A 88 -1.38 -2.57 23.59
N GLY A 89 -1.90 -3.81 23.76
CA GLY A 89 -1.11 -5.03 23.94
C GLY A 89 -0.89 -5.43 25.39
N MET A 90 -1.53 -4.79 26.36
CA MET A 90 -1.55 -5.22 27.75
C MET A 90 -2.52 -6.40 27.92
N SER A 91 -2.24 -7.27 28.85
CA SER A 91 -3.16 -8.31 29.28
C SER A 91 -4.08 -7.79 30.37
N VAL A 92 -5.34 -8.21 30.33
CA VAL A 92 -6.33 -7.83 31.34
C VAL A 92 -6.90 -9.08 31.98
N ILE A 93 -6.93 -9.07 33.30
CA ILE A 93 -7.46 -10.13 34.14
C ILE A 93 -8.72 -9.64 34.82
N LEU A 94 -9.85 -10.31 34.59
CA LEU A 94 -11.09 -10.10 35.31
C LEU A 94 -11.17 -11.14 36.44
N ASN A 95 -11.18 -10.69 37.70
CA ASN A 95 -11.30 -11.54 38.87
C ASN A 95 -12.40 -11.02 39.80
N GLY A 96 -13.58 -11.62 39.74
CA GLY A 96 -14.74 -11.12 40.44
C GLY A 96 -15.08 -9.67 40.06
N ASP A 97 -15.14 -8.76 41.02
CA ASP A 97 -15.43 -7.35 40.78
C ASP A 97 -14.21 -6.48 40.44
N LYS A 98 -13.01 -7.10 40.34
CA LYS A 98 -11.74 -6.42 40.11
C LYS A 98 -11.21 -6.67 38.72
N ILE A 99 -10.66 -5.63 38.14
CA ILE A 99 -10.02 -5.65 36.83
C ILE A 99 -8.55 -5.27 37.00
N TYR A 100 -7.66 -6.18 36.64
CA TYR A 100 -6.22 -5.96 36.69
C TYR A 100 -5.67 -5.83 35.26
N VAL A 101 -4.89 -4.79 35.03
CA VAL A 101 -4.18 -4.55 33.79
C VAL A 101 -2.70 -4.89 34.03
N VAL A 102 -2.17 -5.79 33.24
CA VAL A 102 -0.80 -6.30 33.37
C VAL A 102 0.02 -5.95 32.13
N GLU A 103 1.24 -5.48 32.35
CA GLU A 103 2.15 -5.12 31.28
C GLU A 103 2.70 -6.39 30.58
N THR A 104 2.20 -6.63 29.37
CA THR A 104 2.64 -7.75 28.53
C THR A 104 3.00 -7.30 27.12
N ARG A 105 3.14 -6.00 26.89
CA ARG A 105 3.38 -5.48 25.54
C ARG A 105 4.69 -5.99 24.96
N SER A 106 4.59 -6.54 23.77
CA SER A 106 5.71 -6.89 22.91
C SER A 106 5.41 -6.40 21.51
N TYR A 107 5.78 -5.16 21.26
CA TYR A 107 5.57 -4.62 19.91
C TYR A 107 6.56 -5.25 18.94
N PRO A 108 6.11 -5.65 17.75
CA PRO A 108 7.01 -6.02 16.68
C PRO A 108 8.08 -4.94 16.53
N SER A 109 9.30 -5.22 16.96
CA SER A 109 10.41 -4.30 16.93
C SER A 109 11.31 -4.62 15.74
N ARG A 110 12.32 -3.83 15.52
CA ARG A 110 13.20 -3.80 14.36
C ARG A 110 14.08 -5.04 14.21
N GLY A 111 13.58 -6.14 13.79
CA GLY A 111 14.20 -7.18 12.97
C GLY A 111 13.49 -7.19 11.63
N ILE A 112 12.49 -6.32 11.51
CA ILE A 112 11.64 -6.10 10.36
C ILE A 112 12.39 -5.14 9.43
N GLY A 113 12.54 -5.50 8.17
CA GLY A 113 13.25 -4.70 7.16
C GLY A 113 12.64 -3.31 6.95
N GLU A 114 13.43 -2.40 6.40
CA GLU A 114 12.90 -1.15 5.87
C GLU A 114 12.13 -1.46 4.57
N PRO A 115 11.04 -0.72 4.25
CA PRO A 115 10.36 -0.87 2.96
C PRO A 115 11.32 -0.62 1.81
N ASP A 116 11.30 -1.49 0.80
CA ASP A 116 12.19 -1.35 -0.35
C ASP A 116 11.66 -0.36 -1.38
N THR A 117 10.35 -0.36 -1.59
CA THR A 117 9.68 0.43 -2.63
C THR A 117 9.20 1.80 -2.17
N GLU A 118 8.88 1.97 -0.87
CA GLU A 118 8.34 3.21 -0.29
C GLU A 118 9.28 3.83 0.75
N LYS A 119 10.56 4.06 0.38
CA LYS A 119 11.58 4.64 1.27
C LYS A 119 11.25 6.07 1.68
N THR A 120 11.57 6.44 2.92
CA THR A 120 11.40 7.79 3.45
C THR A 120 12.66 8.28 4.15
N ILE A 121 12.93 9.60 4.04
CA ILE A 121 14.08 10.22 4.68
C ILE A 121 13.91 10.25 6.20
N ARG A 122 12.70 10.54 6.68
CA ARG A 122 12.37 10.66 8.11
C ARG A 122 11.10 9.90 8.45
N GLY A 123 10.98 9.47 9.71
CA GLY A 123 9.77 8.89 10.30
C GLY A 123 9.89 7.40 10.55
N SER A 124 8.75 6.74 10.53
CA SER A 124 8.68 5.28 10.74
C SER A 124 9.46 4.58 9.64
N LYS A 125 10.34 3.66 10.02
CA LYS A 125 11.13 2.85 9.10
C LYS A 125 10.72 1.38 9.16
N ASP A 126 9.71 1.06 9.98
CA ASP A 126 9.14 -0.28 10.05
C ASP A 126 8.33 -0.57 8.78
N GLY A 127 8.67 -1.65 8.11
CA GLY A 127 7.94 -2.24 7.00
C GLY A 127 7.16 -3.47 7.43
N PHE A 128 6.23 -3.92 6.60
CA PHE A 128 5.62 -5.23 6.75
C PHE A 128 6.64 -6.34 6.46
N ASN A 129 6.37 -7.52 6.98
CA ASN A 129 7.13 -8.73 6.72
C ASN A 129 6.20 -9.87 6.26
N GLU A 130 6.71 -11.08 6.14
CA GLU A 130 5.97 -12.23 5.65
C GLU A 130 5.02 -12.85 6.70
N ASN A 131 5.03 -12.37 7.95
CA ASN A 131 4.19 -12.89 9.03
C ASN A 131 2.93 -12.04 9.22
N ILE A 132 1.76 -12.63 8.99
CA ILE A 132 0.47 -11.96 9.05
C ILE A 132 0.15 -11.39 10.45
N ILE A 133 0.55 -12.08 11.52
CA ILE A 133 0.28 -11.64 12.90
C ILE A 133 1.07 -10.37 13.21
N ILE A 134 2.35 -10.34 12.82
CA ILE A 134 3.20 -9.16 12.97
C ILE A 134 2.62 -7.99 12.18
N ASN A 135 2.20 -8.24 10.93
CA ASN A 135 1.65 -7.20 10.05
C ASN A 135 0.35 -6.60 10.63
N VAL A 136 -0.56 -7.42 11.13
CA VAL A 136 -1.77 -6.95 11.83
C VAL A 136 -1.40 -6.17 13.09
N GLY A 137 -0.40 -6.64 13.86
CA GLY A 137 0.12 -5.95 15.03
C GLY A 137 0.64 -4.54 14.72
N LEU A 138 1.40 -4.39 13.62
CA LEU A 138 1.91 -3.10 13.16
C LEU A 138 0.79 -2.11 12.78
N ILE A 139 -0.30 -2.61 12.18
CA ILE A 139 -1.49 -1.79 11.88
C ILE A 139 -2.20 -1.41 13.16
N ARG A 140 -2.48 -2.39 14.04
CA ARG A 140 -3.21 -2.20 15.30
C ARG A 140 -2.49 -1.24 16.24
N ARG A 141 -1.15 -1.28 16.29
CA ARG A 141 -0.33 -0.32 17.05
C ARG A 141 -0.65 1.14 16.69
N ARG A 142 -1.06 1.40 15.45
CA ARG A 142 -1.39 2.75 14.94
C ARG A 142 -2.86 3.08 15.03
N ILE A 143 -3.74 2.06 15.06
CA ILE A 143 -5.19 2.25 15.11
C ILE A 143 -5.73 1.53 16.35
N ARG A 144 -5.91 2.28 17.45
CA ARG A 144 -6.42 1.79 18.73
C ARG A 144 -7.89 2.19 18.90
N SER A 145 -8.71 1.83 17.90
CA SER A 145 -10.14 2.18 17.88
C SER A 145 -11.00 0.93 18.12
N GLU A 146 -12.09 1.10 18.86
CA GLU A 146 -13.14 0.10 19.03
C GLU A 146 -13.82 -0.30 17.73
N ASN A 147 -13.73 0.56 16.70
CA ASN A 147 -14.28 0.30 15.37
C ASN A 147 -13.34 -0.48 14.46
N PHE A 148 -12.12 -0.79 14.91
CA PHE A 148 -11.18 -1.56 14.12
C PHE A 148 -11.56 -3.03 14.10
N ARG A 149 -11.66 -3.61 12.91
CA ARG A 149 -12.00 -5.02 12.65
C ARG A 149 -10.89 -5.68 11.86
N CYS A 150 -10.64 -6.94 12.18
CA CYS A 150 -9.72 -7.84 11.49
C CYS A 150 -10.40 -9.19 11.36
N GLU A 151 -10.89 -9.49 10.18
CA GLU A 151 -11.51 -10.78 9.86
C GLU A 151 -10.51 -11.67 9.13
N ILE A 152 -10.34 -12.91 9.59
CA ILE A 152 -9.43 -13.87 8.99
C ILE A 152 -10.20 -14.87 8.12
N PHE A 153 -9.64 -15.19 6.96
CA PHE A 153 -10.15 -16.16 6.01
C PHE A 153 -9.02 -17.09 5.59
N LYS A 154 -9.34 -18.33 5.27
CA LYS A 154 -8.41 -19.28 4.66
C LYS A 154 -8.72 -19.41 3.18
N VAL A 155 -7.71 -19.24 2.34
CA VAL A 155 -7.82 -19.25 0.88
C VAL A 155 -6.84 -20.25 0.30
N GLY A 156 -7.29 -20.98 -0.71
CA GLY A 156 -6.54 -22.05 -1.35
C GLY A 156 -6.94 -23.45 -0.82
N ASP A 157 -7.25 -24.34 -1.74
CA ASP A 157 -7.74 -25.68 -1.42
C ASP A 157 -6.64 -26.54 -0.79
N ASN A 158 -5.38 -26.33 -1.17
CA ASN A 158 -4.21 -27.03 -0.68
C ASN A 158 -3.31 -26.18 0.25
N SER A 159 -3.18 -24.87 -0.01
CA SER A 159 -2.30 -24.01 0.78
C SER A 159 -2.94 -23.54 2.09
N HIS A 160 -4.28 -23.41 2.14
CA HIS A 160 -5.02 -22.88 3.30
C HIS A 160 -4.39 -21.58 3.85
N THR A 161 -3.93 -20.71 2.95
CA THR A 161 -3.22 -19.47 3.29
C THR A 161 -4.14 -18.53 4.05
N ASP A 162 -3.65 -17.99 5.16
CA ASP A 162 -4.39 -17.03 5.96
C ASP A 162 -4.43 -15.67 5.27
N VAL A 163 -5.63 -15.08 5.19
CA VAL A 163 -5.89 -13.76 4.61
C VAL A 163 -6.69 -12.96 5.61
N VAL A 164 -6.19 -11.80 6.00
CA VAL A 164 -6.89 -10.90 6.93
C VAL A 164 -7.45 -9.69 6.18
N VAL A 165 -8.72 -9.42 6.39
CA VAL A 165 -9.40 -8.20 5.94
C VAL A 165 -9.52 -7.25 7.12
N ALA A 166 -8.79 -6.14 7.08
CA ALA A 166 -8.78 -5.11 8.11
C ALA A 166 -9.51 -3.85 7.63
N TYR A 167 -10.36 -3.29 8.49
CA TYR A 167 -11.15 -2.09 8.17
C TYR A 167 -11.62 -1.35 9.42
N LEU A 168 -12.11 -0.11 9.26
CA LEU A 168 -12.81 0.64 10.30
C LEU A 168 -14.31 0.60 10.05
N ASP A 169 -15.05 0.00 10.97
CA ASP A 169 -16.47 -0.28 10.88
C ASP A 169 -17.35 0.95 10.67
N ASN A 170 -16.97 2.05 11.30
CA ASN A 170 -17.67 3.34 11.22
C ASN A 170 -17.33 4.18 9.97
N LYS A 171 -16.37 3.74 9.13
CA LYS A 171 -15.89 4.50 7.97
C LYS A 171 -15.97 3.72 6.66
N VAL A 172 -15.93 2.40 6.73
CA VAL A 172 -15.92 1.53 5.56
C VAL A 172 -17.23 1.60 4.78
N ASN A 173 -17.14 1.55 3.46
CA ASN A 173 -18.33 1.35 2.63
C ASN A 173 -18.77 -0.12 2.71
N ARG A 174 -19.89 -0.38 3.39
CA ARG A 174 -20.43 -1.73 3.62
C ARG A 174 -20.62 -2.53 2.33
N LYS A 175 -21.16 -1.91 1.29
CA LYS A 175 -21.39 -2.59 0.00
C LYS A 175 -20.07 -3.05 -0.65
N SER A 176 -19.00 -2.25 -0.51
CA SER A 176 -17.67 -2.62 -1.02
C SER A 176 -17.04 -3.73 -0.17
N LEU A 177 -17.19 -3.66 1.16
CA LEU A 177 -16.69 -4.67 2.10
C LEU A 177 -17.34 -6.04 1.85
N GLU A 178 -18.66 -6.09 1.77
CA GLU A 178 -19.41 -7.32 1.51
C GLU A 178 -18.96 -8.00 0.21
N LYS A 179 -18.80 -7.22 -0.87
CA LYS A 179 -18.31 -7.73 -2.15
C LYS A 179 -16.88 -8.27 -2.08
N ILE A 180 -16.02 -7.63 -1.28
CA ILE A 180 -14.62 -8.08 -1.10
C ILE A 180 -14.61 -9.39 -0.33
N ILE A 181 -15.32 -9.46 0.80
CA ILE A 181 -15.42 -10.66 1.63
C ILE A 181 -16.03 -11.82 0.84
N GLU A 182 -17.13 -11.56 0.11
CA GLU A 182 -17.75 -12.57 -0.76
C GLU A 182 -16.76 -13.11 -1.80
N LYS A 183 -15.99 -12.24 -2.43
CA LYS A 183 -14.99 -12.66 -3.42
C LYS A 183 -13.85 -13.46 -2.78
N ILE A 184 -13.34 -13.08 -1.61
CA ILE A 184 -12.32 -13.83 -0.88
C ILE A 184 -12.85 -15.24 -0.56
N LYS A 185 -14.06 -15.34 0.01
CA LYS A 185 -14.68 -16.62 0.36
C LYS A 185 -14.95 -17.53 -0.86
N ASN A 186 -15.27 -16.94 -2.01
CA ASN A 186 -15.57 -17.67 -3.23
C ASN A 186 -14.33 -17.88 -4.13
N THR A 187 -13.14 -17.47 -3.69
CA THR A 187 -11.90 -17.66 -4.45
C THR A 187 -11.50 -19.13 -4.43
N LYS A 188 -11.60 -19.78 -5.60
CA LYS A 188 -11.15 -21.15 -5.82
C LYS A 188 -9.78 -21.12 -6.49
N ILE A 189 -8.77 -21.57 -5.76
CA ILE A 189 -7.38 -21.68 -6.19
C ILE A 189 -6.71 -22.79 -5.39
N ASP A 190 -5.83 -23.55 -6.00
CA ASP A 190 -5.09 -24.62 -5.31
C ASP A 190 -4.22 -24.07 -4.17
N GLY A 191 -3.55 -22.96 -4.41
CA GLY A 191 -2.71 -22.29 -3.44
C GLY A 191 -2.36 -20.86 -3.83
N LEU A 192 -2.20 -19.99 -2.84
CA LEU A 192 -1.72 -18.62 -3.01
C LEU A 192 -0.19 -18.59 -3.05
N VAL A 193 0.42 -19.24 -4.04
CA VAL A 193 1.89 -19.35 -4.16
C VAL A 193 2.55 -17.97 -4.38
N MET A 194 1.90 -17.10 -5.16
CA MET A 194 2.33 -15.70 -5.38
C MET A 194 1.59 -14.76 -4.41
N SER A 195 1.22 -15.25 -3.23
CA SER A 195 0.61 -14.54 -2.10
C SER A 195 -0.46 -13.52 -2.53
N ASP A 196 -0.20 -12.25 -2.29
CA ASP A 196 -1.07 -11.11 -2.56
C ASP A 196 -1.43 -10.95 -4.05
N ARG A 197 -0.47 -11.17 -4.97
CA ARG A 197 -0.70 -11.06 -6.41
C ARG A 197 -1.67 -12.12 -6.92
N ALA A 198 -1.52 -13.37 -6.47
CA ALA A 198 -2.43 -14.45 -6.85
C ALA A 198 -3.88 -14.18 -6.37
N LEU A 199 -4.01 -13.61 -5.17
CA LEU A 199 -5.30 -13.19 -4.64
C LEU A 199 -5.89 -12.03 -5.47
N GLU A 200 -5.09 -11.00 -5.78
CA GLU A 200 -5.53 -9.86 -6.60
C GLU A 200 -6.09 -10.32 -7.94
N GLU A 201 -5.37 -11.17 -8.68
CA GLU A 201 -5.82 -11.66 -9.99
C GLU A 201 -7.18 -12.39 -9.94
N LYS A 202 -7.45 -13.10 -8.85
CA LYS A 202 -8.75 -13.77 -8.66
C LYS A 202 -9.86 -12.80 -8.23
N MET A 203 -9.52 -11.81 -7.43
CA MET A 203 -10.48 -10.82 -6.94
C MET A 203 -10.87 -9.79 -8.00
N PHE A 204 -9.90 -9.38 -8.84
CA PHE A 204 -10.08 -8.33 -9.84
C PHE A 204 -9.94 -8.90 -11.25
N LYS A 205 -10.94 -8.71 -12.07
CA LYS A 205 -10.87 -9.04 -13.51
C LYS A 205 -10.15 -7.91 -14.24
N GLN A 206 -8.82 -7.95 -14.26
CA GLN A 206 -8.01 -6.89 -14.85
C GLN A 206 -7.97 -6.95 -16.37
N ASN A 207 -8.07 -8.16 -16.97
CA ASN A 207 -8.01 -8.41 -18.42
C ASN A 207 -6.82 -7.66 -19.08
N PHE A 208 -7.08 -6.88 -20.14
CA PHE A 208 -6.08 -6.07 -20.85
C PHE A 208 -5.86 -4.67 -20.25
N ASN A 209 -6.50 -4.36 -19.12
CA ASN A 209 -6.29 -3.08 -18.46
C ASN A 209 -4.90 -3.03 -17.81
N PRO A 210 -3.98 -2.11 -18.24
CA PRO A 210 -2.66 -2.01 -17.65
C PRO A 210 -2.65 -1.27 -16.31
N PHE A 211 -3.70 -0.52 -15.98
CA PHE A 211 -3.74 0.30 -14.77
C PHE A 211 -4.04 -0.53 -13.52
N PRO A 212 -3.31 -0.29 -12.41
CA PRO A 212 -3.50 -1.03 -11.17
C PRO A 212 -4.89 -0.74 -10.57
N LEU A 213 -5.57 -1.79 -10.13
CA LEU A 213 -6.90 -1.73 -9.51
C LEU A 213 -6.84 -1.75 -7.98
N VAL A 214 -5.67 -2.03 -7.42
CA VAL A 214 -5.37 -2.01 -5.99
C VAL A 214 -4.06 -1.26 -5.76
N ARG A 215 -3.89 -0.72 -4.56
CA ARG A 215 -2.62 -0.16 -4.13
C ARG A 215 -1.91 -1.14 -3.22
N TYR A 216 -0.67 -1.43 -3.52
CA TYR A 216 0.24 -2.13 -2.61
C TYR A 216 0.98 -1.15 -1.72
N SER A 217 1.23 -1.53 -0.48
CA SER A 217 2.09 -0.78 0.41
C SER A 217 2.82 -1.72 1.37
N GLU A 218 4.12 -1.51 1.50
CA GLU A 218 4.98 -2.18 2.49
C GLU A 218 4.99 -1.43 3.83
N ARG A 219 4.24 -0.31 3.93
CA ARG A 219 4.30 0.60 5.06
C ARG A 219 3.05 0.57 5.93
N PRO A 220 3.18 0.18 7.21
CA PRO A 220 2.05 0.17 8.15
C PRO A 220 1.43 1.55 8.41
N ASP A 221 2.22 2.65 8.34
CA ASP A 221 1.71 4.01 8.51
C ASP A 221 0.85 4.47 7.32
N VAL A 222 1.21 4.06 6.09
CA VAL A 222 0.41 4.30 4.88
C VAL A 222 -0.91 3.54 4.95
N VAL A 223 -0.88 2.24 5.30
CA VAL A 223 -2.08 1.41 5.44
C VAL A 223 -3.01 1.99 6.50
N ALA A 224 -2.48 2.35 7.68
CA ALA A 224 -3.28 2.97 8.74
C ALA A 224 -3.95 4.27 8.28
N ALA A 225 -3.22 5.12 7.54
CA ALA A 225 -3.78 6.36 7.01
C ALA A 225 -4.92 6.11 6.00
N HIS A 226 -4.86 5.04 5.21
CA HIS A 226 -5.93 4.66 4.29
C HIS A 226 -7.15 4.07 5.04
N LEU A 227 -6.93 3.23 6.04
CA LEU A 227 -8.00 2.71 6.90
C LEU A 227 -8.78 3.85 7.59
N LEU A 228 -8.08 4.88 8.07
CA LEU A 228 -8.69 6.08 8.66
C LEU A 228 -9.55 6.87 7.66
N LYS A 229 -9.35 6.69 6.36
CA LYS A 229 -10.18 7.28 5.29
C LYS A 229 -11.32 6.36 4.82
N GLY A 230 -11.46 5.16 5.39
CA GLY A 230 -12.51 4.19 5.04
C GLY A 230 -12.13 3.19 3.96
N HIS A 231 -10.86 3.09 3.59
CA HIS A 231 -10.35 1.98 2.75
C HIS A 231 -10.31 0.67 3.53
N ILE A 232 -10.16 -0.42 2.81
CA ILE A 232 -10.02 -1.77 3.32
C ILE A 232 -8.59 -2.22 3.03
N ALA A 233 -7.94 -2.84 4.02
CA ALA A 233 -6.63 -3.45 3.87
C ALA A 233 -6.76 -4.97 3.87
N ILE A 234 -6.13 -5.63 2.90
CA ILE A 234 -6.07 -7.09 2.82
C ILE A 234 -4.63 -7.49 3.04
N VAL A 235 -4.40 -8.21 4.13
CA VAL A 235 -3.09 -8.74 4.52
C VAL A 235 -3.07 -10.22 4.18
N VAL A 236 -2.13 -10.63 3.36
CA VAL A 236 -1.95 -12.03 2.97
C VAL A 236 -0.73 -12.59 3.67
N ASP A 237 -0.85 -13.76 4.29
CA ASP A 237 0.29 -14.42 4.89
C ASP A 237 1.37 -14.71 3.83
N THR A 238 2.63 -14.72 4.23
CA THR A 238 3.81 -14.85 3.33
C THR A 238 4.04 -13.67 2.38
N SER A 239 3.33 -12.52 2.56
CA SER A 239 3.57 -11.30 1.81
C SER A 239 4.06 -10.16 2.69
N SER A 240 5.11 -9.47 2.26
CA SER A 240 5.62 -8.24 2.87
C SER A 240 4.85 -6.98 2.42
N SER A 241 3.83 -7.13 1.58
CA SER A 241 2.99 -6.02 1.12
C SER A 241 1.52 -6.23 1.49
N VAL A 242 0.81 -5.13 1.69
CA VAL A 242 -0.62 -5.10 2.02
C VAL A 242 -1.39 -4.47 0.87
N ILE A 243 -2.47 -5.14 0.46
CA ILE A 243 -3.39 -4.65 -0.57
C ILE A 243 -4.34 -3.63 0.05
N ILE A 244 -4.43 -2.44 -0.53
CA ILE A 244 -5.37 -1.37 -0.15
C ILE A 244 -6.42 -1.22 -1.25
N THR A 245 -7.69 -1.30 -0.89
CA THR A 245 -8.83 -1.21 -1.83
C THR A 245 -10.06 -0.60 -1.14
N PRO A 246 -11.00 0.03 -1.86
CA PRO A 246 -10.92 0.46 -3.25
C PRO A 246 -9.90 1.59 -3.44
N THR A 247 -9.33 1.73 -4.62
CA THR A 247 -8.33 2.76 -4.92
C THR A 247 -8.72 3.58 -6.15
N THR A 248 -8.12 4.78 -6.27
CA THR A 248 -8.28 5.68 -7.43
C THR A 248 -6.92 5.95 -8.06
N LEU A 249 -6.89 6.45 -9.29
CA LEU A 249 -5.65 6.84 -9.96
C LEU A 249 -4.79 7.77 -9.08
N PHE A 250 -5.43 8.72 -8.40
CA PHE A 250 -4.75 9.71 -7.56
C PHE A 250 -4.13 9.12 -6.29
N GLU A 251 -4.65 7.99 -5.77
CA GLU A 251 -4.02 7.34 -4.61
C GLU A 251 -2.67 6.70 -5.01
N HIS A 252 -2.50 6.24 -6.25
CA HIS A 252 -1.23 5.72 -6.76
C HIS A 252 -0.16 6.78 -6.98
N THR A 253 -0.56 8.06 -7.07
CA THR A 253 0.38 9.18 -7.26
C THR A 253 0.85 9.81 -5.94
N LYS A 254 0.21 9.48 -4.81
CA LYS A 254 0.56 10.03 -3.50
C LYS A 254 1.76 9.31 -2.90
N HIS A 255 2.68 10.11 -2.34
CA HIS A 255 3.83 9.60 -1.61
C HIS A 255 3.85 10.16 -0.18
N ILE A 256 4.30 9.35 0.78
CA ILE A 256 4.26 9.72 2.19
C ILE A 256 5.15 10.93 2.51
N GLU A 257 6.24 11.13 1.79
CA GLU A 257 7.18 12.24 2.00
C GLU A 257 6.50 13.61 1.85
N GLU A 258 5.46 13.74 1.02
CA GLU A 258 4.66 14.96 0.90
C GLU A 258 4.01 15.37 2.22
N TYR A 259 3.56 14.38 3.00
CA TYR A 259 2.87 14.60 4.27
C TYR A 259 3.83 14.90 5.42
N ARG A 260 5.12 14.64 5.24
CA ARG A 260 6.15 14.91 6.23
C ARG A 260 6.73 16.32 6.13
N GLN A 261 6.52 16.99 5.00
CA GLN A 261 6.93 18.38 4.79
C GLN A 261 5.83 19.35 5.27
N VAL A 262 6.13 20.64 5.36
CA VAL A 262 5.11 21.67 5.57
C VAL A 262 4.13 21.71 4.38
N PRO A 263 2.86 22.14 4.57
CA PRO A 263 1.84 22.05 3.52
C PRO A 263 2.21 22.68 2.19
N SER A 264 2.90 23.81 2.18
CA SER A 264 3.36 24.49 0.96
C SER A 264 4.40 23.67 0.20
N VAL A 265 5.41 23.17 0.89
CA VAL A 265 6.47 22.33 0.28
C VAL A 265 5.89 20.99 -0.18
N GLY A 266 5.04 20.35 0.63
CA GLY A 266 4.36 19.11 0.24
C GLY A 266 3.48 19.28 -0.99
N THR A 267 2.79 20.43 -1.11
CA THR A 267 2.01 20.78 -2.31
C THR A 267 2.91 20.98 -3.53
N PHE A 268 4.04 21.68 -3.38
CA PHE A 268 5.00 21.87 -4.47
C PHE A 268 5.55 20.53 -4.98
N ILE A 269 5.98 19.64 -4.07
CA ILE A 269 6.48 18.30 -4.44
C ILE A 269 5.40 17.51 -5.18
N ARG A 270 4.14 17.60 -4.74
CA ARG A 270 3.00 16.93 -5.37
C ARG A 270 2.76 17.43 -6.79
N LEU A 271 2.73 18.75 -7.00
CA LEU A 271 2.55 19.36 -8.32
C LEU A 271 3.70 18.99 -9.26
N LEU A 272 4.94 19.04 -8.75
CA LEU A 272 6.11 18.60 -9.51
C LEU A 272 5.99 17.14 -9.96
N ARG A 273 5.47 16.28 -9.09
CA ARG A 273 5.25 14.86 -9.42
C ARG A 273 4.16 14.67 -10.47
N TYR A 274 3.03 15.38 -10.37
CA TYR A 274 2.01 15.34 -11.44
C TYR A 274 2.57 15.78 -12.78
N PHE A 275 3.36 16.84 -12.78
CA PHE A 275 4.05 17.31 -13.97
C PHE A 275 5.02 16.24 -14.51
N ALA A 276 5.80 15.60 -13.66
CA ALA A 276 6.70 14.51 -14.03
C ALA A 276 5.95 13.32 -14.64
N ILE A 277 4.81 12.93 -14.06
CA ILE A 277 3.96 11.84 -14.60
C ILE A 277 3.42 12.21 -15.98
N LEU A 278 2.96 13.44 -16.19
CA LEU A 278 2.48 13.91 -17.51
C LEU A 278 3.61 13.91 -18.54
N ILE A 279 4.79 14.41 -18.17
CA ILE A 279 5.98 14.37 -19.02
C ILE A 279 6.34 12.92 -19.38
N SER A 280 6.27 12.01 -18.44
CA SER A 280 6.63 10.60 -18.68
C SER A 280 5.78 9.94 -19.76
N VAL A 281 4.54 10.36 -19.92
CA VAL A 281 3.61 9.78 -20.91
C VAL A 281 3.60 10.58 -22.22
N PHE A 282 3.52 11.89 -22.13
CA PHE A 282 3.16 12.73 -23.28
C PHE A 282 4.33 13.46 -23.92
N LEU A 283 5.49 13.63 -23.26
CA LEU A 283 6.59 14.44 -23.80
C LEU A 283 7.08 13.95 -25.17
N VAL A 284 7.41 12.68 -25.28
CA VAL A 284 7.92 12.10 -26.54
C VAL A 284 6.87 12.11 -27.65
N PRO A 285 5.62 11.66 -27.43
CA PRO A 285 4.57 11.76 -28.43
C PRO A 285 4.28 13.21 -28.90
N LEU A 286 4.26 14.17 -27.97
CA LEU A 286 4.05 15.59 -28.32
C LEU A 286 5.23 16.15 -29.11
N TRP A 287 6.46 15.82 -28.75
CA TRP A 287 7.64 16.18 -29.52
C TRP A 287 7.60 15.62 -30.93
N MET A 288 7.20 14.34 -31.11
CA MET A 288 7.03 13.74 -32.43
C MET A 288 6.05 14.49 -33.34
N LEU A 289 4.98 15.07 -32.76
CA LEU A 289 4.03 15.90 -33.51
C LEU A 289 4.70 17.14 -34.11
N THR A 290 5.69 17.71 -33.42
CA THR A 290 6.41 18.91 -33.92
C THR A 290 7.37 18.57 -35.06
N LEU A 291 7.81 17.33 -35.18
CA LEU A 291 8.67 16.88 -36.26
C LEU A 291 7.90 16.68 -37.57
N ASN A 292 6.63 16.31 -37.48
CA ASN A 292 5.79 15.98 -38.63
C ASN A 292 4.99 17.20 -39.18
N ASN A 293 4.96 18.33 -38.50
CA ASN A 293 4.15 19.50 -38.87
C ASN A 293 4.93 20.79 -38.71
N ASP A 294 5.31 21.42 -39.83
CA ASP A 294 5.96 22.74 -39.83
C ASP A 294 5.08 23.86 -39.25
N SER A 295 3.76 23.70 -39.29
CA SER A 295 2.81 24.63 -38.70
C SER A 295 2.75 24.55 -37.16
N PHE A 296 3.25 23.52 -36.52
CA PHE A 296 3.27 23.29 -35.07
C PHE A 296 4.67 23.51 -34.45
N THR A 297 5.53 24.27 -35.19
CA THR A 297 6.87 24.61 -34.69
C THR A 297 6.77 25.59 -33.53
N SER A 298 6.64 25.05 -32.34
CA SER A 298 6.91 25.84 -31.13
C SER A 298 8.42 25.94 -30.95
N ASN A 299 8.93 27.12 -30.65
CA ASN A 299 10.34 27.37 -30.30
C ASN A 299 10.76 26.64 -28.99
N ILE A 300 9.86 25.85 -28.39
CA ILE A 300 10.05 25.10 -27.16
C ILE A 300 10.76 23.75 -27.40
N PHE A 301 10.49 23.13 -28.57
CA PHE A 301 11.05 21.82 -28.90
C PHE A 301 12.23 21.95 -29.88
N VAL A 302 13.29 21.18 -29.58
CA VAL A 302 14.47 21.14 -30.45
C VAL A 302 14.13 20.26 -31.65
N LYS A 303 14.40 20.77 -32.86
CA LYS A 303 14.33 20.00 -34.10
C LYS A 303 15.53 19.09 -34.21
N LEU A 304 15.39 18.05 -35.05
CA LEU A 304 16.50 17.15 -35.35
C LEU A 304 17.62 17.90 -36.07
N SER A 305 18.84 17.73 -35.59
CA SER A 305 20.04 18.42 -36.09
C SER A 305 20.72 17.67 -37.22
N ASN A 306 20.60 16.34 -37.27
CA ASN A 306 21.29 15.47 -38.21
C ASN A 306 20.34 14.48 -38.87
N GLU A 307 20.68 14.04 -40.11
CA GLU A 307 20.01 12.90 -40.74
C GLU A 307 20.64 11.60 -40.25
N SER A 308 19.79 10.60 -39.98
CA SER A 308 20.21 9.26 -39.60
C SER A 308 19.63 8.22 -40.60
N PRO A 309 20.32 7.13 -40.87
CA PRO A 309 19.83 6.08 -41.76
C PRO A 309 18.62 5.32 -41.18
N ILE A 310 18.38 5.43 -39.85
CA ILE A 310 17.30 4.74 -39.15
C ILE A 310 16.11 5.72 -39.02
N PRO A 311 14.87 5.32 -39.37
CA PRO A 311 13.69 6.13 -39.18
C PRO A 311 13.51 6.56 -37.72
N VAL A 312 13.09 7.81 -37.47
CA VAL A 312 12.95 8.40 -36.13
C VAL A 312 12.06 7.54 -35.20
N LEU A 313 10.94 7.03 -35.71
CA LEU A 313 10.05 6.16 -34.94
C LEU A 313 10.78 4.91 -34.42
N VAL A 314 11.58 4.29 -35.26
CA VAL A 314 12.34 3.07 -34.90
C VAL A 314 13.40 3.40 -33.86
N GLN A 315 14.13 4.52 -34.02
CA GLN A 315 15.11 4.97 -33.03
C GLN A 315 14.46 5.17 -31.65
N ILE A 316 13.32 5.88 -31.60
CA ILE A 316 12.59 6.13 -30.35
C ILE A 316 12.18 4.82 -29.69
N ILE A 317 11.62 3.87 -30.44
CA ILE A 317 11.20 2.57 -29.90
C ILE A 317 12.41 1.80 -29.34
N ILE A 318 13.53 1.75 -30.05
CA ILE A 318 14.73 1.05 -29.61
C ILE A 318 15.25 1.69 -28.31
N VAL A 319 15.35 3.04 -28.24
CA VAL A 319 15.81 3.75 -27.05
C VAL A 319 14.90 3.48 -25.86
N GLU A 320 13.58 3.57 -26.04
CA GLU A 320 12.60 3.33 -24.97
C GLU A 320 12.65 1.90 -24.44
N LEU A 321 12.79 0.91 -25.33
CA LEU A 321 12.95 -0.49 -24.94
C LEU A 321 14.29 -0.73 -24.23
N THR A 322 15.36 -0.09 -24.70
CA THR A 322 16.69 -0.22 -24.09
C THR A 322 16.70 0.36 -22.66
N ILE A 323 16.10 1.53 -22.44
CA ILE A 323 15.96 2.11 -21.10
C ILE A 323 15.16 1.17 -20.19
N GLU A 324 14.13 0.50 -20.71
CA GLU A 324 13.34 -0.44 -19.92
C GLU A 324 14.11 -1.73 -19.60
N LEU A 325 14.85 -2.26 -20.56
CA LEU A 325 15.74 -3.41 -20.33
C LEU A 325 16.82 -3.07 -19.29
N LEU A 326 17.38 -1.86 -19.32
CA LEU A 326 18.33 -1.40 -18.32
C LEU A 326 17.68 -1.35 -16.93
N ARG A 327 16.44 -0.85 -16.83
CA ARG A 327 15.69 -0.82 -15.57
C ARG A 327 15.46 -2.25 -15.03
N ILE A 328 15.03 -3.18 -15.86
CA ILE A 328 14.85 -4.59 -15.46
C ILE A 328 16.18 -5.20 -15.01
N ALA A 329 17.26 -4.95 -15.75
CA ALA A 329 18.59 -5.45 -15.40
C ALA A 329 19.06 -4.91 -14.03
N THR A 330 18.74 -3.65 -13.67
CA THR A 330 19.12 -3.08 -12.37
C THR A 330 18.37 -3.71 -11.20
N ILE A 331 17.14 -4.20 -11.39
CA ILE A 331 16.36 -4.89 -10.35
C ILE A 331 17.01 -6.24 -9.99
N HIS A 332 17.54 -6.94 -10.98
CA HIS A 332 18.14 -8.28 -10.80
C HIS A 332 19.62 -8.25 -10.40
N THR A 333 20.25 -7.08 -10.42
CA THR A 333 21.68 -6.94 -10.15
C THR A 333 21.92 -6.47 -8.72
N PRO A 334 22.92 -7.03 -7.98
CA PRO A 334 23.30 -6.53 -6.67
C PRO A 334 23.63 -5.03 -6.71
N ASN A 335 23.25 -4.28 -5.69
CA ASN A 335 23.32 -2.81 -5.65
C ASN A 335 24.67 -2.22 -6.05
N HIS A 336 25.78 -2.89 -5.72
CA HIS A 336 27.14 -2.42 -6.06
C HIS A 336 27.46 -2.52 -7.57
N LEU A 337 26.92 -3.53 -8.27
CA LEU A 337 27.14 -3.71 -9.71
C LEU A 337 26.13 -2.91 -10.53
N SER A 338 24.94 -2.67 -10.01
CA SER A 338 23.85 -1.94 -10.68
C SER A 338 24.29 -0.51 -11.07
N SER A 339 24.98 0.20 -10.15
CA SER A 339 25.48 1.55 -10.43
C SER A 339 26.57 1.55 -11.52
N ALA A 340 27.48 0.59 -11.51
CA ALA A 340 28.54 0.47 -12.52
C ALA A 340 27.97 0.13 -13.89
N MET A 341 27.01 -0.81 -13.96
CA MET A 341 26.35 -1.16 -15.22
C MET A 341 25.54 0.01 -15.78
N GLY A 342 24.84 0.77 -14.93
CA GLY A 342 24.14 1.98 -15.35
C GLY A 342 25.08 3.03 -15.97
N LEU A 343 26.26 3.24 -15.40
CA LEU A 343 27.26 4.16 -15.93
C LEU A 343 27.81 3.68 -17.29
N ILE A 344 28.16 2.40 -17.40
CA ILE A 344 28.66 1.80 -18.65
C ILE A 344 27.60 1.88 -19.75
N ALA A 345 26.35 1.54 -19.43
CA ALA A 345 25.25 1.64 -20.38
C ALA A 345 25.03 3.08 -20.86
N THR A 346 25.10 4.05 -19.97
CA THR A 346 25.00 5.49 -20.31
C THR A 346 26.12 5.94 -21.26
N LEU A 347 27.33 5.51 -21.03
CA LEU A 347 28.47 5.84 -21.90
C LEU A 347 28.36 5.19 -23.28
N ILE A 348 28.05 3.90 -23.32
CA ILE A 348 27.94 3.16 -24.58
C ILE A 348 26.75 3.64 -25.41
N LEU A 349 25.57 3.71 -24.81
CA LEU A 349 24.33 4.10 -25.53
C LEU A 349 24.25 5.60 -25.78
N GLY A 350 24.74 6.42 -24.84
CA GLY A 350 24.68 7.88 -24.97
C GLY A 350 25.73 8.42 -25.94
N GLN A 351 27.02 8.21 -25.68
CA GLN A 351 28.08 8.82 -26.46
C GLN A 351 28.39 8.05 -27.74
N MET A 352 28.66 6.74 -27.64
CA MET A 352 29.08 5.99 -28.79
C MET A 352 28.02 5.83 -29.88
N ALA A 353 26.73 5.64 -29.48
CA ALA A 353 25.66 5.47 -30.45
C ALA A 353 25.35 6.78 -31.21
N VAL A 354 25.57 7.94 -30.59
CA VAL A 354 25.46 9.23 -31.27
C VAL A 354 26.68 9.51 -32.16
N GLU A 355 27.89 9.23 -31.68
CA GLU A 355 29.14 9.39 -32.46
C GLU A 355 29.16 8.53 -33.75
N ILE A 356 28.60 7.33 -33.72
CA ILE A 356 28.46 6.44 -34.89
C ILE A 356 27.34 6.90 -35.84
N GLY A 357 26.50 7.86 -35.42
CA GLY A 357 25.34 8.33 -36.20
C GLY A 357 24.13 7.39 -36.18
N LEU A 358 24.09 6.40 -35.27
CA LEU A 358 22.96 5.47 -35.13
C LEU A 358 21.75 6.14 -34.56
N PHE A 359 21.93 6.96 -33.51
CA PHE A 359 20.87 7.68 -32.83
C PHE A 359 21.11 9.19 -32.88
N GLN A 360 20.01 9.92 -33.01
CA GLN A 360 20.01 11.37 -32.91
C GLN A 360 20.02 11.78 -31.44
N SER A 361 20.80 12.80 -31.08
CA SER A 361 20.99 13.27 -29.70
C SER A 361 19.68 13.75 -29.05
N GLU A 362 18.79 14.35 -29.85
CA GLU A 362 17.50 14.84 -29.42
C GLU A 362 16.56 13.71 -28.97
N ILE A 363 16.60 12.56 -29.65
CA ILE A 363 15.83 11.37 -29.27
C ILE A 363 16.25 10.90 -27.89
N LEU A 364 17.57 10.81 -27.65
CA LEU A 364 18.09 10.42 -26.34
C LEU A 364 17.72 11.42 -25.26
N LEU A 365 17.78 12.72 -25.55
CA LEU A 365 17.42 13.77 -24.60
C LEU A 365 15.94 13.66 -24.15
N TYR A 366 15.00 13.61 -25.12
CA TYR A 366 13.58 13.55 -24.79
C TYR A 366 13.17 12.24 -24.14
N SER A 367 13.75 11.12 -24.56
CA SER A 367 13.53 9.82 -23.92
C SER A 367 14.09 9.77 -22.52
N ALA A 368 15.25 10.38 -22.25
CA ALA A 368 15.83 10.46 -20.92
C ALA A 368 14.97 11.31 -19.96
N ILE A 369 14.54 12.52 -20.38
CA ILE A 369 13.67 13.41 -19.58
C ILE A 369 12.35 12.70 -19.27
N SER A 370 11.74 12.05 -20.25
CA SER A 370 10.50 11.29 -20.08
C SER A 370 10.68 10.11 -19.10
N SER A 371 11.80 9.40 -19.15
CA SER A 371 12.09 8.29 -18.27
C SER A 371 12.34 8.73 -16.83
N ILE A 372 13.03 9.86 -16.61
CA ILE A 372 13.16 10.50 -15.29
C ILE A 372 11.79 10.82 -14.70
N GLY A 373 10.87 11.36 -15.53
CA GLY A 373 9.48 11.59 -15.13
C GLY A 373 8.77 10.31 -14.70
N GLY A 374 9.03 9.20 -15.38
CA GLY A 374 8.49 7.88 -15.03
C GLY A 374 8.96 7.37 -13.66
N PHE A 375 10.25 7.58 -13.33
CA PHE A 375 10.81 7.21 -12.02
C PHE A 375 10.24 8.03 -10.85
N ALA A 376 9.68 9.21 -11.13
CA ALA A 376 9.02 10.03 -10.12
C ALA A 376 7.62 9.49 -9.72
N THR A 377 7.10 8.45 -10.41
CA THR A 377 5.81 7.81 -10.09
C THR A 377 5.98 6.88 -8.88
N PRO A 378 5.25 7.10 -7.75
CA PRO A 378 5.45 6.32 -6.53
C PRO A 378 5.05 4.86 -6.65
N SER A 379 3.93 4.58 -7.35
CA SER A 379 3.48 3.20 -7.60
C SER A 379 4.23 2.62 -8.78
N TYR A 380 4.88 1.48 -8.55
CA TYR A 380 5.61 0.74 -9.57
C TYR A 380 4.67 0.27 -10.69
N GLU A 381 3.50 -0.25 -10.34
CA GLU A 381 2.49 -0.73 -11.28
C GLU A 381 1.95 0.39 -12.17
N LEU A 382 1.70 1.59 -11.58
CA LEU A 382 1.29 2.75 -12.36
C LEU A 382 2.40 3.22 -13.30
N SER A 383 3.66 3.16 -12.87
CA SER A 383 4.81 3.50 -13.73
C SER A 383 4.90 2.59 -14.95
N LEU A 384 4.68 1.27 -14.78
CA LEU A 384 4.61 0.30 -15.88
C LEU A 384 3.43 0.55 -16.81
N ALA A 385 2.24 0.82 -16.25
CA ALA A 385 1.06 1.16 -17.02
C ALA A 385 1.29 2.41 -17.88
N ASN A 386 1.86 3.46 -17.30
CA ASN A 386 2.21 4.69 -18.01
C ASN A 386 3.22 4.43 -19.15
N LYS A 387 4.17 3.51 -18.96
CA LYS A 387 5.12 3.12 -19.99
C LYS A 387 4.44 2.45 -21.19
N LEU A 388 3.52 1.51 -20.92
CA LEU A 388 2.73 0.86 -21.99
C LEU A 388 1.89 1.88 -22.75
N VAL A 389 1.24 2.80 -22.05
CA VAL A 389 0.47 3.88 -22.65
C VAL A 389 1.37 4.78 -23.51
N LYS A 390 2.55 5.20 -23.02
CA LYS A 390 3.54 5.97 -23.77
C LYS A 390 3.94 5.28 -25.05
N LEU A 391 4.32 3.99 -25.01
CA LEU A 391 4.71 3.20 -26.20
C LEU A 391 3.55 3.13 -27.20
N SER A 392 2.32 2.96 -26.73
CA SER A 392 1.13 2.98 -27.59
C SER A 392 0.94 4.33 -28.26
N PHE A 393 1.13 5.45 -27.53
CA PHE A 393 1.08 6.80 -28.13
C PHE A 393 2.18 7.03 -29.15
N ILE A 394 3.41 6.59 -28.88
CA ILE A 394 4.55 6.69 -29.83
C ILE A 394 4.22 5.98 -31.14
N LEU A 395 3.68 4.75 -31.08
CA LEU A 395 3.28 3.99 -32.26
C LEU A 395 2.15 4.69 -33.02
N VAL A 396 1.08 5.08 -32.32
CA VAL A 396 -0.09 5.68 -32.98
C VAL A 396 0.22 7.07 -33.55
N VAL A 397 1.02 7.87 -32.85
CA VAL A 397 1.46 9.19 -33.35
C VAL A 397 2.46 9.02 -34.50
N GLY A 398 3.36 8.07 -34.43
CA GLY A 398 4.30 7.79 -35.52
C GLY A 398 3.63 7.36 -36.81
N LEU A 399 2.51 6.65 -36.74
CA LEU A 399 1.76 6.16 -37.91
C LEU A 399 0.72 7.16 -38.42
N PHE A 400 0.02 7.87 -37.53
CA PHE A 400 -1.16 8.68 -37.85
C PHE A 400 -1.00 10.17 -37.50
N GLY A 401 0.16 10.60 -36.99
CA GLY A 401 0.43 12.00 -36.63
C GLY A 401 -0.54 12.56 -35.59
N ALA A 402 -1.01 13.79 -35.80
CA ALA A 402 -1.90 14.51 -34.90
C ALA A 402 -3.26 13.81 -34.71
N SER A 403 -3.81 13.20 -35.74
CA SER A 403 -5.05 12.44 -35.63
C SER A 403 -4.89 11.23 -34.70
N GLY A 404 -3.73 10.56 -34.76
CA GLY A 404 -3.37 9.49 -33.89
C GLY A 404 -3.30 9.91 -32.42
N PHE A 405 -2.73 11.08 -32.13
CA PHE A 405 -2.67 11.61 -30.77
C PHE A 405 -4.08 11.88 -30.22
N ILE A 406 -4.96 12.54 -30.99
CA ILE A 406 -6.32 12.84 -30.56
C ILE A 406 -7.11 11.56 -30.27
N ILE A 407 -7.04 10.58 -31.16
CA ILE A 407 -7.72 9.28 -31.01
C ILE A 407 -7.17 8.56 -29.76
N GLY A 408 -5.84 8.46 -29.64
CA GLY A 408 -5.20 7.80 -28.50
C GLY A 408 -5.56 8.46 -27.16
N PHE A 409 -5.57 9.79 -27.09
CA PHE A 409 -5.95 10.54 -25.91
C PHE A 409 -7.42 10.32 -25.54
N THR A 410 -8.32 10.35 -26.52
CA THR A 410 -9.75 10.09 -26.32
C THR A 410 -9.97 8.68 -25.78
N LEU A 411 -9.31 7.67 -26.37
CA LEU A 411 -9.40 6.29 -25.92
C LEU A 411 -8.84 6.13 -24.49
N LEU A 412 -7.75 6.78 -24.15
CA LEU A 412 -7.19 6.77 -22.79
C LEU A 412 -8.18 7.33 -21.77
N VAL A 413 -8.81 8.48 -22.08
CA VAL A 413 -9.81 9.09 -21.18
C VAL A 413 -11.02 8.18 -21.00
N ILE A 414 -11.52 7.57 -22.08
CA ILE A 414 -12.62 6.60 -22.03
C ILE A 414 -12.23 5.38 -21.20
N LEU A 415 -11.04 4.81 -21.41
CA LEU A 415 -10.55 3.66 -20.66
C LEU A 415 -10.50 3.97 -19.17
N LEU A 416 -9.84 5.06 -18.77
CA LEU A 416 -9.73 5.47 -17.37
C LEU A 416 -11.09 5.78 -16.73
N GLY A 417 -12.02 6.36 -17.48
CA GLY A 417 -13.38 6.66 -17.03
C GLY A 417 -14.25 5.40 -16.85
N ALA A 418 -13.98 4.36 -17.62
CA ALA A 418 -14.72 3.09 -17.53
C ALA A 418 -14.28 2.21 -16.34
N ILE A 419 -13.06 2.40 -15.83
CA ILE A 419 -12.52 1.61 -14.71
C ILE A 419 -13.25 1.95 -13.42
N LYS A 420 -13.66 0.90 -12.68
CA LYS A 420 -14.26 0.99 -11.34
C LYS A 420 -13.66 -0.07 -10.43
N THR A 421 -13.28 0.33 -9.21
CA THR A 421 -12.77 -0.55 -8.16
C THR A 421 -13.82 -0.69 -7.05
N TYR A 422 -14.48 -1.84 -6.93
CA TYR A 422 -15.55 -2.11 -5.96
C TYR A 422 -16.59 -1.00 -5.80
N GLY A 423 -17.02 -0.40 -6.94
CA GLY A 423 -18.03 0.66 -6.98
C GLY A 423 -17.47 2.09 -6.91
N MET A 424 -16.17 2.27 -6.65
CA MET A 424 -15.51 3.58 -6.71
C MET A 424 -14.98 3.83 -8.13
N PRO A 425 -15.34 4.94 -8.79
CA PRO A 425 -14.76 5.31 -10.08
C PRO A 425 -13.26 5.58 -9.95
N TYR A 426 -12.47 5.07 -10.90
CA TYR A 426 -11.01 5.17 -10.86
C TYR A 426 -10.49 6.61 -10.95
N LEU A 427 -11.20 7.47 -11.71
CA LEU A 427 -10.89 8.89 -11.86
C LEU A 427 -11.51 9.78 -10.76
N TYR A 428 -12.15 9.21 -9.73
CA TYR A 428 -12.63 10.03 -8.62
C TYR A 428 -11.46 10.76 -7.94
N PRO A 429 -11.57 12.06 -7.62
CA PRO A 429 -12.74 12.95 -7.63
C PRO A 429 -12.94 13.79 -8.93
N LEU A 430 -12.27 13.44 -10.02
CA LEU A 430 -12.42 14.14 -11.30
C LEU A 430 -13.71 13.71 -12.02
N MET A 431 -14.01 12.39 -11.95
CA MET A 431 -15.24 11.80 -12.49
C MET A 431 -15.82 10.80 -11.49
N PRO A 432 -17.02 11.07 -10.89
CA PRO A 432 -17.77 12.32 -10.90
C PRO A 432 -17.03 13.47 -10.20
N PHE A 433 -17.23 14.70 -10.67
CA PHE A 433 -16.49 15.85 -10.16
C PHE A 433 -16.94 16.23 -8.75
N ASN A 434 -16.00 16.24 -7.80
CA ASN A 434 -16.19 16.73 -6.44
C ASN A 434 -15.11 17.77 -6.13
N TYR A 435 -15.50 19.04 -6.12
CA TYR A 435 -14.57 20.16 -5.93
C TYR A 435 -13.74 20.08 -4.64
N LYS A 436 -14.39 19.75 -3.52
CA LYS A 436 -13.70 19.67 -2.21
C LYS A 436 -12.64 18.57 -2.17
N GLU A 437 -12.97 17.40 -2.70
CA GLU A 437 -12.02 16.27 -2.75
C GLU A 437 -10.95 16.50 -3.83
N PHE A 438 -11.31 17.16 -4.94
CA PHE A 438 -10.35 17.53 -5.98
C PHE A 438 -9.28 18.51 -5.47
N LEU A 439 -9.66 19.49 -4.65
CA LEU A 439 -8.68 20.36 -4.01
C LEU A 439 -7.73 19.60 -3.09
N LYS A 440 -8.19 18.57 -2.38
CA LYS A 440 -7.34 17.71 -1.56
C LYS A 440 -6.38 16.82 -2.39
N VAL A 441 -6.70 16.58 -3.65
CA VAL A 441 -5.81 15.90 -4.59
C VAL A 441 -4.69 16.83 -5.01
N ILE A 442 -4.99 18.08 -5.35
CA ILE A 442 -3.99 19.07 -5.81
C ILE A 442 -3.16 19.60 -4.64
N PHE A 443 -3.84 20.11 -3.62
CA PHE A 443 -3.18 20.70 -2.46
C PHE A 443 -3.07 19.68 -1.34
N ARG A 444 -1.93 19.66 -0.68
CA ARG A 444 -1.76 18.85 0.51
C ARG A 444 -2.59 19.44 1.65
N PRO A 445 -3.63 18.75 2.17
CA PRO A 445 -4.35 19.23 3.33
C PRO A 445 -3.47 19.18 4.58
N THR A 446 -3.74 20.06 5.54
CA THR A 446 -3.19 19.93 6.90
C THR A 446 -3.66 18.63 7.52
N ILE A 447 -2.83 18.00 8.33
CA ILE A 447 -3.21 16.82 9.11
C ILE A 447 -4.04 17.36 10.28
N ASN A 448 -5.34 17.08 10.24
CA ASN A 448 -6.26 17.37 11.36
C ASN A 448 -6.35 16.18 12.28
#